data_5b19ad6f1858f13fa9eddaa1d14dd8ff
#
_entry.id   5b19ad6f1858f13fa9eddaa1d14dd8ff
#
_cell.length_a   1.000
_cell.length_b   1.000
_cell.length_c   1.000
_cell.angle_alpha   90.00
_cell.angle_beta   90.00
_cell.angle_gamma   90.00
#
_symmetry.space_group_name_H-M   'P 1'
#
loop_
_entity.id
_entity.type
_entity.pdbx_description
1 polymer ?
#
loop_
_entity_poly.entity_id
_entity_poly.type
_entity_poly.pdbx_seq_one_letter_code
_entity_poly.pdbx_strand_id
1 'polypeptide(L)'
;MKIEFESLDLEITDGIAVISMHAPMSNKMTTQFINDYVKACSECINAAPKGLIITGGKRFSTGADVDQLTESFVSQTETDSEGNVLKVPEEHILNKKIFTSLWHAEFPVISAIGGFCIGSGCEIALSSHFRVCEANATIGLPESTFGLLPGMGGIARSSQISGLARALEIVYSGEMYSAEEAYKLGLADIITPKKESFDTSVKLMNFILSQGKYNKTYKKEYLRKFQEVTG
;
A
#
# COMPACT_ATOMS: atom_id res chain seq x y z
N MET A 1 -5.47 5.33 -21.24
CA MET A 1 -5.05 3.90 -21.28
C MET A 1 -5.83 3.15 -20.23
N LYS A 2 -6.37 1.98 -20.55
CA LYS A 2 -7.04 1.10 -19.57
C LYS A 2 -6.52 -0.32 -19.75
N ILE A 3 -6.12 -0.98 -18.65
CA ILE A 3 -5.71 -2.38 -18.61
C ILE A 3 -6.53 -3.04 -17.50
N GLU A 4 -7.27 -4.08 -17.88
CA GLU A 4 -8.09 -4.87 -16.96
C GLU A 4 -7.35 -6.16 -16.63
N PHE A 5 -7.20 -6.45 -15.32
CA PHE A 5 -6.68 -7.69 -14.79
C PHE A 5 -7.79 -8.44 -14.05
N GLU A 6 -7.53 -9.66 -13.62
CA GLU A 6 -8.52 -10.45 -12.90
C GLU A 6 -8.86 -9.87 -11.52
N SER A 7 -7.87 -9.27 -10.84
CA SER A 7 -7.99 -8.80 -9.45
C SER A 7 -8.07 -7.28 -9.29
N LEU A 8 -7.75 -6.53 -10.34
CA LEU A 8 -7.69 -5.07 -10.32
C LEU A 8 -7.67 -4.49 -11.74
N ASP A 9 -7.92 -3.19 -11.84
CA ASP A 9 -7.78 -2.44 -13.08
C ASP A 9 -6.73 -1.34 -12.92
N LEU A 10 -5.99 -1.05 -13.98
CA LEU A 10 -5.16 0.15 -14.14
C LEU A 10 -5.78 1.06 -15.19
N GLU A 11 -6.16 2.26 -14.81
CA GLU A 11 -6.63 3.28 -15.74
C GLU A 11 -5.76 4.54 -15.65
N ILE A 12 -5.37 5.12 -16.79
CA ILE A 12 -4.66 6.40 -16.86
C ILE A 12 -5.48 7.38 -17.70
N THR A 13 -5.98 8.43 -17.05
CA THR A 13 -6.79 9.49 -17.65
C THR A 13 -6.23 10.85 -17.25
N ASP A 14 -6.00 11.74 -18.21
CA ASP A 14 -5.43 13.08 -18.03
C ASP A 14 -4.05 13.09 -17.34
N GLY A 15 -3.35 11.94 -17.42
CA GLY A 15 -2.05 11.73 -16.82
C GLY A 15 -2.10 11.28 -15.37
N ILE A 16 -3.27 11.06 -14.78
CA ILE A 16 -3.42 10.46 -13.46
C ILE A 16 -3.74 8.98 -13.63
N ALA A 17 -2.94 8.13 -13.02
CA ALA A 17 -3.17 6.70 -12.95
C ALA A 17 -4.03 6.34 -11.73
N VAL A 18 -4.93 5.39 -11.90
CA VAL A 18 -5.72 4.79 -10.82
C VAL A 18 -5.58 3.28 -10.89
N ILE A 19 -5.14 2.66 -9.80
CA ILE A 19 -5.22 1.21 -9.60
C ILE A 19 -6.45 0.95 -8.72
N SER A 20 -7.46 0.29 -9.30
CA SER A 20 -8.71 -0.06 -8.61
C SER A 20 -8.73 -1.55 -8.32
N MET A 21 -8.55 -1.92 -7.06
CA MET A 21 -8.59 -3.32 -6.61
C MET A 21 -10.04 -3.78 -6.44
N HIS A 22 -10.38 -4.96 -6.98
CA HIS A 22 -11.73 -5.53 -6.94
C HIS A 22 -11.73 -7.05 -6.73
N ALA A 23 -10.63 -7.60 -6.18
CA ALA A 23 -10.52 -9.02 -5.88
C ALA A 23 -11.58 -9.48 -4.85
N PRO A 24 -12.00 -10.76 -4.89
CA PRO A 24 -12.92 -11.35 -3.92
C PRO A 24 -12.44 -11.18 -2.47
N MET A 25 -13.34 -11.44 -1.52
CA MET A 25 -13.07 -11.42 -0.08
C MET A 25 -12.39 -10.11 0.40
N SER A 26 -12.85 -8.97 -0.14
CA SER A 26 -12.36 -7.65 0.24
C SER A 26 -10.88 -7.44 -0.13
N ASN A 27 -10.57 -7.73 -1.37
CA ASN A 27 -9.22 -7.62 -1.93
C ASN A 27 -8.20 -8.48 -1.16
N LYS A 28 -8.58 -9.75 -0.86
CA LYS A 28 -7.65 -10.73 -0.32
C LYS A 28 -6.56 -11.02 -1.35
N MET A 29 -5.31 -10.93 -0.94
CA MET A 29 -4.16 -11.06 -1.83
C MET A 29 -3.77 -12.52 -1.99
N THR A 30 -4.24 -13.10 -3.08
CA THR A 30 -3.83 -14.40 -3.60
C THR A 30 -2.56 -14.24 -4.46
N THR A 31 -1.97 -15.36 -4.91
CA THR A 31 -0.88 -15.34 -5.89
C THR A 31 -1.29 -14.59 -7.18
N GLN A 32 -2.54 -14.80 -7.65
CA GLN A 32 -3.06 -14.07 -8.81
C GLN A 32 -3.10 -12.56 -8.58
N PHE A 33 -3.60 -12.12 -7.41
CA PHE A 33 -3.62 -10.71 -7.05
C PHE A 33 -2.20 -10.09 -7.08
N ILE A 34 -1.23 -10.79 -6.48
CA ILE A 34 0.16 -10.29 -6.44
C ILE A 34 0.72 -10.14 -7.84
N ASN A 35 0.49 -11.13 -8.72
CA ASN A 35 0.94 -11.09 -10.11
C ASN A 35 0.29 -9.93 -10.89
N ASP A 36 -1.01 -9.70 -10.71
CA ASP A 36 -1.72 -8.59 -11.34
C ASP A 36 -1.21 -7.23 -10.82
N TYR A 37 -1.03 -7.12 -9.49
CA TYR A 37 -0.54 -5.88 -8.88
C TYR A 37 0.89 -5.54 -9.34
N VAL A 38 1.77 -6.52 -9.41
CA VAL A 38 3.14 -6.36 -9.89
C VAL A 38 3.16 -5.90 -11.36
N LYS A 39 2.32 -6.49 -12.21
CA LYS A 39 2.18 -6.07 -13.61
C LYS A 39 1.63 -4.65 -13.71
N ALA A 40 0.56 -4.33 -12.98
CA ALA A 40 -0.04 -3.00 -12.96
C ALA A 40 0.94 -1.92 -12.49
N CYS A 41 1.73 -2.19 -11.45
CA CYS A 41 2.79 -1.29 -10.98
C CYS A 41 3.86 -1.08 -12.06
N SER A 42 4.30 -2.15 -12.73
CA SER A 42 5.29 -2.07 -13.80
C SER A 42 4.79 -1.24 -14.98
N GLU A 43 3.55 -1.49 -15.43
CA GLU A 43 2.92 -0.72 -16.51
C GLU A 43 2.73 0.76 -16.11
N CYS A 44 2.32 1.02 -14.87
CA CYS A 44 2.18 2.38 -14.35
C CYS A 44 3.52 3.12 -14.33
N ILE A 45 4.59 2.49 -13.83
CA ILE A 45 5.93 3.09 -13.78
C ILE A 45 6.43 3.38 -15.20
N ASN A 46 6.25 2.44 -16.14
CA ASN A 46 6.66 2.62 -17.53
C ASN A 46 5.91 3.75 -18.23
N ALA A 47 4.63 3.91 -17.92
CA ALA A 47 3.80 4.99 -18.46
C ALA A 47 4.16 6.37 -17.90
N ALA A 48 4.91 6.45 -16.79
CA ALA A 48 5.35 7.67 -16.12
C ALA A 48 4.23 8.72 -15.95
N PRO A 49 3.13 8.37 -15.25
CA PRO A 49 2.00 9.28 -15.06
C PRO A 49 2.41 10.50 -14.22
N LYS A 50 1.56 11.53 -14.20
CA LYS A 50 1.73 12.68 -13.31
C LYS A 50 1.50 12.32 -11.85
N GLY A 51 0.73 11.27 -11.57
CA GLY A 51 0.44 10.75 -10.23
C GLY A 51 -0.32 9.44 -10.27
N LEU A 52 -0.35 8.73 -9.14
CA LEU A 52 -1.04 7.44 -8.97
C LEU A 52 -1.94 7.48 -7.74
N ILE A 53 -3.18 7.00 -7.88
CA ILE A 53 -4.08 6.71 -6.78
C ILE A 53 -4.34 5.20 -6.74
N ILE A 54 -4.26 4.59 -5.56
CA ILE A 54 -4.57 3.18 -5.33
C ILE A 54 -5.81 3.12 -4.44
N THR A 55 -6.81 2.35 -4.84
CA THR A 55 -8.05 2.19 -4.08
C THR A 55 -8.57 0.75 -4.11
N GLY A 56 -9.19 0.33 -3.03
CA GLY A 56 -9.96 -0.92 -2.94
C GLY A 56 -11.46 -0.67 -2.78
N GLY A 57 -11.91 0.57 -3.00
CA GLY A 57 -13.30 0.95 -2.79
C GLY A 57 -13.68 0.88 -1.30
N LYS A 58 -14.75 0.15 -0.98
CA LYS A 58 -15.28 0.03 0.40
C LYS A 58 -14.32 -0.60 1.40
N ARG A 59 -13.40 -1.44 0.94
CA ARG A 59 -12.40 -2.14 1.75
C ARG A 59 -11.11 -2.19 0.96
N PHE A 60 -10.06 -1.59 1.49
CA PHE A 60 -8.80 -1.49 0.79
C PHE A 60 -8.20 -2.87 0.54
N SER A 61 -7.93 -3.64 1.60
CA SER A 61 -7.55 -5.05 1.50
C SER A 61 -7.57 -5.73 2.88
N THR A 62 -7.92 -7.00 2.92
CA THR A 62 -7.85 -7.86 4.11
C THR A 62 -6.50 -8.58 4.24
N GLY A 63 -5.52 -8.24 3.40
CA GLY A 63 -4.19 -8.81 3.44
C GLY A 63 -4.05 -10.12 2.66
N ALA A 64 -2.94 -10.80 2.92
CA ALA A 64 -2.55 -12.00 2.21
C ALA A 64 -3.47 -13.20 2.50
N ASP A 65 -3.62 -14.06 1.50
CA ASP A 65 -4.00 -15.45 1.71
C ASP A 65 -2.78 -16.19 2.24
N VAL A 66 -2.64 -16.21 3.59
CA VAL A 66 -1.43 -16.71 4.26
C VAL A 66 -1.16 -18.17 3.90
N ASP A 67 -2.20 -19.01 3.86
CA ASP A 67 -2.05 -20.42 3.55
C ASP A 67 -1.52 -20.63 2.14
N GLN A 68 -2.16 -19.99 1.14
CA GLN A 68 -1.77 -20.09 -0.26
C GLN A 68 -0.37 -19.54 -0.52
N LEU A 69 -0.04 -18.37 0.05
CA LEU A 69 1.26 -17.75 -0.17
C LEU A 69 2.39 -18.49 0.54
N THR A 70 2.13 -19.03 1.74
CA THR A 70 3.11 -19.84 2.47
C THR A 70 3.38 -21.15 1.74
N GLU A 71 2.34 -21.85 1.28
CA GLU A 71 2.50 -23.08 0.51
C GLU A 71 3.28 -22.83 -0.78
N SER A 72 2.94 -21.79 -1.53
CA SER A 72 3.66 -21.40 -2.74
C SER A 72 5.12 -21.05 -2.46
N PHE A 73 5.40 -20.31 -1.39
CA PHE A 73 6.76 -19.92 -1.01
C PHE A 73 7.58 -21.14 -0.60
N VAL A 74 7.04 -22.00 0.30
CA VAL A 74 7.76 -23.19 0.81
C VAL A 74 8.05 -24.18 -0.31
N SER A 75 7.09 -24.42 -1.23
CA SER A 75 7.26 -25.35 -2.35
C SER A 75 8.34 -24.93 -3.35
N GLN A 76 8.68 -23.64 -3.40
CA GLN A 76 9.68 -23.08 -4.31
C GLN A 76 11.01 -22.71 -3.63
N THR A 77 11.09 -22.84 -2.30
CA THR A 77 12.26 -22.47 -1.52
C THR A 77 13.17 -23.69 -1.37
N GLU A 78 14.46 -23.55 -1.70
CA GLU A 78 15.47 -24.58 -1.46
C GLU A 78 15.99 -24.46 -0.02
N THR A 79 15.97 -25.59 0.71
CA THR A 79 16.51 -25.68 2.08
C THR A 79 17.52 -26.79 2.19
N ASP A 80 18.47 -26.67 3.15
CA ASP A 80 19.36 -27.76 3.52
C ASP A 80 18.68 -28.79 4.43
N SER A 81 19.44 -29.83 4.85
CA SER A 81 18.94 -30.88 5.74
C SER A 81 18.59 -30.41 7.15
N GLU A 82 19.03 -29.23 7.55
CA GLU A 82 18.75 -28.57 8.84
C GLU A 82 17.58 -27.58 8.74
N GLY A 83 17.01 -27.38 7.53
CA GLY A 83 15.91 -26.46 7.27
C GLY A 83 16.35 -25.01 7.04
N ASN A 84 17.66 -24.75 6.89
CA ASN A 84 18.13 -23.41 6.55
C ASN A 84 17.83 -23.10 5.08
N VAL A 85 17.35 -21.88 4.80
CA VAL A 85 17.03 -21.44 3.45
C VAL A 85 18.33 -21.22 2.66
N LEU A 86 18.54 -22.02 1.60
CA LEU A 86 19.65 -21.90 0.68
C LEU A 86 19.35 -20.92 -0.47
N LYS A 87 18.11 -20.91 -0.93
CA LYS A 87 17.69 -20.06 -2.05
C LYS A 87 16.25 -19.64 -1.90
N VAL A 88 16.01 -18.35 -2.02
CA VAL A 88 14.68 -17.77 -2.14
C VAL A 88 14.33 -17.69 -3.62
N PRO A 89 13.08 -18.01 -4.03
CA PRO A 89 12.66 -17.89 -5.42
C PRO A 89 12.92 -16.50 -6.00
N GLU A 90 13.49 -16.41 -7.19
CA GLU A 90 13.82 -15.12 -7.83
C GLU A 90 12.54 -14.31 -8.09
N GLU A 91 11.45 -14.98 -8.44
CA GLU A 91 10.14 -14.34 -8.60
C GLU A 91 9.68 -13.64 -7.31
N HIS A 92 9.88 -14.25 -6.15
CA HIS A 92 9.54 -13.64 -4.87
C HIS A 92 10.35 -12.37 -4.60
N ILE A 93 11.66 -12.40 -4.92
CA ILE A 93 12.53 -11.22 -4.78
C ILE A 93 12.09 -10.11 -5.71
N LEU A 94 11.75 -10.45 -6.97
CA LEU A 94 11.26 -9.49 -7.97
C LEU A 94 9.92 -8.90 -7.56
N ASN A 95 8.97 -9.74 -7.14
CA ASN A 95 7.66 -9.31 -6.68
C ASN A 95 7.77 -8.34 -5.51
N LYS A 96 8.60 -8.66 -4.51
CA LYS A 96 8.88 -7.77 -3.38
C LYS A 96 9.47 -6.43 -3.83
N LYS A 97 10.42 -6.44 -4.76
CA LYS A 97 11.03 -5.24 -5.31
C LYS A 97 10.00 -4.34 -5.99
N ILE A 98 9.15 -4.91 -6.84
CA ILE A 98 8.11 -4.15 -7.55
C ILE A 98 7.01 -3.70 -6.59
N PHE A 99 6.58 -4.55 -5.66
CA PHE A 99 5.59 -4.22 -4.65
C PHE A 99 5.96 -2.98 -3.83
N THR A 100 7.26 -2.81 -3.56
CA THR A 100 7.80 -1.66 -2.81
C THR A 100 8.27 -0.50 -3.70
N SER A 101 8.25 -0.64 -5.03
CA SER A 101 8.84 0.33 -5.96
C SER A 101 8.15 1.69 -5.94
N LEU A 102 6.85 1.73 -5.66
CA LEU A 102 6.04 2.96 -5.64
C LEU A 102 6.53 3.96 -4.60
N TRP A 103 7.19 3.51 -3.51
CA TRP A 103 7.84 4.42 -2.57
C TRP A 103 8.94 5.27 -3.22
N HIS A 104 9.56 4.77 -4.27
CA HIS A 104 10.64 5.45 -5.00
C HIS A 104 10.15 6.22 -6.22
N ALA A 105 8.84 6.19 -6.52
CA ALA A 105 8.28 6.92 -7.64
C ALA A 105 8.62 8.42 -7.57
N GLU A 106 8.86 9.02 -8.73
CA GLU A 106 9.12 10.46 -8.86
C GLU A 106 7.83 11.28 -9.04
N PHE A 107 6.69 10.62 -9.05
CA PHE A 107 5.35 11.20 -9.06
C PHE A 107 4.63 10.89 -7.74
N PRO A 108 3.64 11.71 -7.33
CA PRO A 108 2.89 11.45 -6.11
C PRO A 108 2.08 10.14 -6.19
N VAL A 109 2.15 9.35 -5.12
CA VAL A 109 1.38 8.11 -4.95
C VAL A 109 0.51 8.25 -3.72
N ILE A 110 -0.80 8.07 -3.87
CA ILE A 110 -1.80 8.21 -2.81
C ILE A 110 -2.59 6.91 -2.67
N SER A 111 -2.69 6.36 -1.47
CA SER A 111 -3.63 5.29 -1.14
C SER A 111 -4.92 5.88 -0.57
N ALA A 112 -6.05 5.60 -1.23
CA ALA A 112 -7.40 5.94 -0.79
C ALA A 112 -7.98 4.73 -0.03
N ILE A 113 -8.00 4.81 1.29
CA ILE A 113 -8.24 3.66 2.18
C ILE A 113 -9.65 3.72 2.75
N GLY A 114 -10.50 2.76 2.37
CA GLY A 114 -11.77 2.47 3.00
C GLY A 114 -11.72 1.16 3.79
N GLY A 115 -12.40 1.08 4.91
CA GLY A 115 -12.57 -0.14 5.71
C GLY A 115 -11.24 -0.81 6.09
N PHE A 116 -11.03 -2.05 5.72
CA PHE A 116 -9.85 -2.83 6.11
C PHE A 116 -8.63 -2.53 5.23
N CYS A 117 -7.49 -2.28 5.89
CA CYS A 117 -6.17 -2.10 5.29
C CYS A 117 -5.15 -2.88 6.15
N ILE A 118 -5.06 -4.20 5.92
CA ILE A 118 -4.46 -5.17 6.87
C ILE A 118 -3.30 -5.91 6.21
N GLY A 119 -2.24 -6.17 6.96
CA GLY A 119 -1.11 -7.01 6.54
C GLY A 119 -0.51 -6.52 5.22
N SER A 120 -0.39 -7.37 4.20
CA SER A 120 0.12 -6.98 2.88
C SER A 120 -0.68 -5.84 2.24
N GLY A 121 -1.97 -5.67 2.57
CA GLY A 121 -2.74 -4.49 2.18
C GLY A 121 -2.22 -3.21 2.83
N CYS A 122 -1.86 -3.27 4.11
CA CYS A 122 -1.20 -2.17 4.79
C CYS A 122 0.18 -1.90 4.17
N GLU A 123 0.93 -2.93 3.76
CA GLU A 123 2.22 -2.78 3.10
C GLU A 123 2.12 -2.05 1.75
N ILE A 124 1.04 -2.28 0.96
CA ILE A 124 0.73 -1.46 -0.23
C ILE A 124 0.55 0.00 0.18
N ALA A 125 -0.30 0.26 1.17
CA ALA A 125 -0.56 1.62 1.62
C ALA A 125 0.70 2.31 2.15
N LEU A 126 1.54 1.61 2.89
CA LEU A 126 2.83 2.12 3.39
C LEU A 126 3.85 2.37 2.27
N SER A 127 3.70 1.72 1.11
CA SER A 127 4.52 1.98 -0.07
C SER A 127 4.07 3.22 -0.86
N SER A 128 2.93 3.83 -0.50
CA SER A 128 2.47 5.10 -1.06
C SER A 128 3.05 6.30 -0.29
N HIS A 129 3.15 7.44 -0.96
CA HIS A 129 3.62 8.69 -0.35
C HIS A 129 2.61 9.26 0.63
N PHE A 130 1.30 9.18 0.29
CA PHE A 130 0.19 9.67 1.10
C PHE A 130 -0.85 8.57 1.32
N ARG A 131 -1.53 8.63 2.48
CA ARG A 131 -2.61 7.72 2.90
C ARG A 131 -3.80 8.54 3.35
N VAL A 132 -4.86 8.52 2.57
CA VAL A 132 -6.15 9.16 2.87
C VAL A 132 -7.11 8.08 3.35
N CYS A 133 -7.48 8.12 4.62
CA CYS A 133 -8.23 7.07 5.29
C CYS A 133 -9.64 7.51 5.65
N GLU A 134 -10.62 6.67 5.43
CA GLU A 134 -11.96 6.88 5.98
C GLU A 134 -11.96 6.71 7.50
N ALA A 135 -12.78 7.46 8.22
CA ALA A 135 -12.89 7.42 9.68
C ALA A 135 -13.22 6.02 10.25
N ASN A 136 -13.84 5.15 9.43
CA ASN A 136 -14.12 3.76 9.78
C ASN A 136 -13.04 2.77 9.32
N ALA A 137 -11.90 3.24 8.86
CA ALA A 137 -10.81 2.37 8.46
C ALA A 137 -10.15 1.69 9.66
N THR A 138 -9.72 0.44 9.44
CA THR A 138 -8.91 -0.34 10.38
C THR A 138 -7.61 -0.70 9.69
N ILE A 139 -6.49 -0.32 10.28
CA ILE A 139 -5.17 -0.38 9.66
C ILE A 139 -4.22 -1.12 10.59
N GLY A 140 -3.42 -2.04 10.08
CA GLY A 140 -2.43 -2.73 10.91
C GLY A 140 -1.62 -3.80 10.19
N LEU A 141 -0.60 -4.29 10.89
CA LEU A 141 0.31 -5.36 10.47
C LEU A 141 0.24 -6.52 11.48
N PRO A 142 -0.79 -7.40 11.39
CA PRO A 142 -1.05 -8.43 12.39
C PRO A 142 -0.20 -9.69 12.21
N GLU A 143 0.78 -9.71 11.31
CA GLU A 143 1.55 -10.89 10.93
C GLU A 143 2.18 -11.61 12.14
N SER A 144 2.64 -10.86 13.16
CA SER A 144 3.23 -11.41 14.38
C SER A 144 2.27 -12.30 15.17
N THR A 145 0.96 -12.06 15.09
CA THR A 145 -0.07 -12.90 15.75
C THR A 145 -0.16 -14.30 15.15
N PHE A 146 0.39 -14.50 13.95
CA PHE A 146 0.50 -15.79 13.25
C PHE A 146 1.92 -16.34 13.26
N GLY A 147 2.85 -15.74 14.03
CA GLY A 147 4.26 -16.13 14.04
C GLY A 147 5.04 -15.70 12.79
N LEU A 148 4.52 -14.74 12.04
CA LEU A 148 5.13 -14.23 10.82
C LEU A 148 5.60 -12.78 11.01
N LEU A 149 6.32 -12.25 10.03
CA LEU A 149 6.67 -10.84 9.93
C LEU A 149 6.19 -10.26 8.60
N PRO A 150 5.89 -8.94 8.53
CA PRO A 150 5.55 -8.28 7.27
C PRO A 150 6.60 -8.51 6.20
N GLY A 151 6.20 -9.19 5.10
CA GLY A 151 7.12 -9.71 4.08
C GLY A 151 7.39 -8.75 2.92
N MET A 152 6.48 -7.81 2.64
CA MET A 152 6.54 -6.93 1.47
C MET A 152 7.00 -5.50 1.78
N GLY A 153 7.78 -5.32 2.86
CA GLY A 153 8.43 -4.06 3.19
C GLY A 153 7.80 -3.29 4.35
N GLY A 154 6.80 -3.85 5.04
CA GLY A 154 6.08 -3.20 6.13
C GLY A 154 6.99 -2.69 7.25
N ILE A 155 7.97 -3.49 7.68
CA ILE A 155 8.94 -3.09 8.72
C ILE A 155 9.75 -1.87 8.26
N ALA A 156 10.30 -1.93 7.04
CA ALA A 156 11.13 -0.84 6.52
C ALA A 156 10.33 0.45 6.34
N ARG A 157 9.10 0.35 5.82
CA ARG A 157 8.25 1.53 5.57
C ARG A 157 7.71 2.14 6.85
N SER A 158 7.21 1.32 7.78
CA SER A 158 6.77 1.83 9.09
C SER A 158 7.94 2.50 9.85
N SER A 159 9.16 1.94 9.78
CA SER A 159 10.36 2.56 10.38
C SER A 159 10.69 3.92 9.76
N GLN A 160 10.56 4.07 8.45
CA GLN A 160 10.79 5.34 7.74
C GLN A 160 9.71 6.40 8.05
N ILE A 161 8.48 5.95 8.29
CA ILE A 161 7.33 6.82 8.54
C ILE A 161 7.26 7.23 10.01
N SER A 162 7.38 6.28 10.93
CA SER A 162 7.08 6.45 12.36
C SER A 162 8.30 6.38 13.26
N GLY A 163 9.47 6.07 12.70
CA GLY A 163 10.70 5.78 13.45
C GLY A 163 10.77 4.33 13.92
N LEU A 164 12.00 3.83 14.15
CA LEU A 164 12.27 2.41 14.39
C LEU A 164 11.53 1.85 15.63
N ALA A 165 11.57 2.56 16.75
CA ALA A 165 10.96 2.07 18.00
C ALA A 165 9.44 1.86 17.83
N ARG A 166 8.76 2.81 17.20
CA ARG A 166 7.32 2.73 16.96
C ARG A 166 6.97 1.66 15.90
N ALA A 167 7.80 1.52 14.88
CA ALA A 167 7.63 0.47 13.89
C ALA A 167 7.73 -0.93 14.51
N LEU A 168 8.68 -1.14 15.43
CA LEU A 168 8.81 -2.40 16.16
C LEU A 168 7.60 -2.65 17.06
N GLU A 169 7.09 -1.62 17.76
CA GLU A 169 5.85 -1.72 18.52
C GLU A 169 4.67 -2.16 17.64
N ILE A 170 4.44 -1.47 16.51
CA ILE A 170 3.38 -1.80 15.55
C ILE A 170 3.49 -3.23 15.05
N VAL A 171 4.69 -3.65 14.64
CA VAL A 171 4.90 -4.97 14.03
C VAL A 171 4.83 -6.09 15.05
N TYR A 172 5.42 -5.92 16.25
CA TYR A 172 5.45 -6.98 17.25
C TYR A 172 4.15 -7.10 18.04
N SER A 173 3.42 -6.01 18.26
CA SER A 173 2.10 -6.09 18.89
C SER A 173 1.08 -6.79 17.98
N GLY A 174 1.20 -6.62 16.66
CA GLY A 174 0.21 -7.09 15.69
C GLY A 174 -1.16 -6.43 15.86
N GLU A 175 -1.22 -5.28 16.53
CA GLU A 175 -2.46 -4.58 16.81
C GLU A 175 -3.08 -3.96 15.55
N MET A 176 -4.41 -3.87 15.60
CA MET A 176 -5.22 -3.23 14.58
C MET A 176 -5.67 -1.87 15.09
N TYR A 177 -5.33 -0.83 14.36
CA TYR A 177 -5.55 0.56 14.73
C TYR A 177 -6.78 1.15 14.03
N SER A 178 -7.56 1.94 14.74
CA SER A 178 -8.56 2.83 14.14
C SER A 178 -7.88 3.89 13.26
N ALA A 179 -8.64 4.57 12.40
CA ALA A 179 -8.10 5.64 11.56
C ALA A 179 -7.43 6.75 12.39
N GLU A 180 -8.00 7.09 13.57
CA GLU A 180 -7.45 8.12 14.46
C GLU A 180 -6.13 7.69 15.11
N GLU A 181 -6.04 6.44 15.57
CA GLU A 181 -4.79 5.88 16.11
C GLU A 181 -3.73 5.77 15.01
N ALA A 182 -4.10 5.28 13.83
CA ALA A 182 -3.22 5.21 12.67
C ALA A 182 -2.69 6.60 12.26
N TYR A 183 -3.52 7.65 12.35
CA TYR A 183 -3.09 9.03 12.12
C TYR A 183 -2.04 9.48 13.15
N LYS A 184 -2.26 9.23 14.44
CA LYS A 184 -1.31 9.55 15.52
C LYS A 184 0.02 8.79 15.37
N LEU A 185 -0.04 7.56 14.82
CA LEU A 185 1.12 6.72 14.53
C LEU A 185 1.83 7.09 13.21
N GLY A 186 1.24 7.95 12.38
CA GLY A 186 1.75 8.31 11.05
C GLY A 186 1.43 7.30 9.96
N LEU A 187 0.62 6.27 10.26
CA LEU A 187 0.16 5.28 9.29
C LEU A 187 -0.97 5.83 8.39
N ALA A 188 -1.63 6.91 8.80
CA ALA A 188 -2.57 7.69 8.01
C ALA A 188 -2.14 9.15 7.97
N ASP A 189 -2.45 9.87 6.90
CA ASP A 189 -2.07 11.28 6.71
C ASP A 189 -3.27 12.23 6.73
N ILE A 190 -4.44 11.76 6.28
CA ILE A 190 -5.72 12.48 6.27
C ILE A 190 -6.81 11.50 6.70
N ILE A 191 -7.73 11.96 7.54
CA ILE A 191 -8.95 11.21 7.88
C ILE A 191 -10.13 11.93 7.22
N THR A 192 -10.99 11.14 6.54
CA THR A 192 -12.17 11.64 5.84
C THR A 192 -13.45 10.98 6.37
N PRO A 193 -14.63 11.56 6.14
CA PRO A 193 -15.85 10.84 6.27
C PRO A 193 -15.87 9.55 5.45
N LYS A 194 -16.79 8.64 5.81
CA LYS A 194 -16.96 7.38 5.09
C LYS A 194 -17.33 7.63 3.62
N LYS A 195 -16.72 6.89 2.70
CA LYS A 195 -16.88 6.96 1.24
C LYS A 195 -16.26 8.20 0.58
N GLU A 196 -15.43 8.96 1.29
CA GLU A 196 -14.81 10.16 0.74
C GLU A 196 -13.30 10.03 0.52
N SER A 197 -12.68 8.90 0.87
CA SER A 197 -11.23 8.73 0.73
C SER A 197 -10.75 8.89 -0.71
N PHE A 198 -11.49 8.37 -1.68
CA PHE A 198 -11.12 8.47 -3.09
C PHE A 198 -11.24 9.91 -3.60
N ASP A 199 -12.38 10.57 -3.38
CA ASP A 199 -12.61 11.95 -3.83
C ASP A 199 -11.60 12.92 -3.18
N THR A 200 -11.30 12.73 -1.89
CA THR A 200 -10.27 13.50 -1.20
C THR A 200 -8.88 13.23 -1.76
N SER A 201 -8.58 11.98 -2.15
CA SER A 201 -7.32 11.63 -2.81
C SER A 201 -7.18 12.31 -4.17
N VAL A 202 -8.26 12.41 -4.94
CA VAL A 202 -8.28 13.16 -6.22
C VAL A 202 -8.04 14.66 -5.98
N LYS A 203 -8.70 15.25 -4.98
CA LYS A 203 -8.49 16.66 -4.61
C LYS A 203 -7.04 16.91 -4.18
N LEU A 204 -6.48 16.04 -3.33
CA LEU A 204 -5.09 16.13 -2.88
C LEU A 204 -4.11 15.97 -4.05
N MET A 205 -4.35 15.02 -4.96
CA MET A 205 -3.54 14.82 -6.16
C MET A 205 -3.50 16.09 -7.02
N ASN A 206 -4.67 16.65 -7.35
CA ASN A 206 -4.76 17.87 -8.15
C ASN A 206 -4.09 19.05 -7.45
N PHE A 207 -4.24 19.18 -6.13
CA PHE A 207 -3.54 20.20 -5.34
C PHE A 207 -2.01 20.02 -5.45
N ILE A 208 -1.48 18.82 -5.23
CA ILE A 208 -0.03 18.57 -5.32
C ILE A 208 0.50 18.92 -6.73
N LEU A 209 -0.20 18.49 -7.76
CA LEU A 209 0.20 18.76 -9.15
C LEU A 209 0.16 20.25 -9.50
N SER A 210 -0.72 21.03 -8.87
CA SER A 210 -0.77 22.48 -9.04
C SER A 210 0.41 23.25 -8.40
N GLN A 211 1.13 22.60 -7.46
CA GLN A 211 2.28 23.21 -6.77
C GLN A 211 3.59 23.15 -7.60
N GLY A 212 3.56 22.63 -8.82
CA GLY A 212 4.71 22.50 -9.70
C GLY A 212 5.38 21.13 -9.59
N LYS A 213 6.73 21.10 -9.70
CA LYS A 213 7.46 19.83 -9.69
C LYS A 213 7.32 19.14 -8.33
N TYR A 214 6.79 17.90 -8.35
CA TYR A 214 6.64 17.09 -7.15
C TYR A 214 7.98 16.77 -6.48
N ASN A 215 8.00 16.86 -5.15
CA ASN A 215 9.11 16.39 -4.32
C ASN A 215 8.57 15.78 -3.03
N LYS A 216 8.75 14.49 -2.86
CA LYS A 216 8.24 13.74 -1.70
C LYS A 216 8.76 14.22 -0.34
N THR A 217 9.90 14.90 -0.31
CA THR A 217 10.44 15.46 0.94
C THR A 217 9.58 16.59 1.51
N TYR A 218 8.76 17.22 0.67
CA TYR A 218 7.81 18.29 1.06
C TYR A 218 6.44 17.76 1.47
N LYS A 219 6.31 16.45 1.74
CA LYS A 219 5.04 15.82 2.13
C LYS A 219 4.28 16.59 3.21
N LYS A 220 4.95 16.97 4.31
CA LYS A 220 4.33 17.70 5.41
C LYS A 220 3.81 19.08 4.99
N GLU A 221 4.53 19.75 4.08
CA GLU A 221 4.13 21.04 3.55
C GLU A 221 2.91 20.92 2.64
N TYR A 222 2.87 19.91 1.75
CA TYR A 222 1.68 19.64 0.94
C TYR A 222 0.45 19.40 1.80
N LEU A 223 0.55 18.55 2.84
CA LEU A 223 -0.57 18.26 3.74
C LEU A 223 -1.05 19.51 4.48
N ARG A 224 -0.13 20.29 5.06
CA ARG A 224 -0.46 21.54 5.75
C ARG A 224 -1.20 22.52 4.84
N LYS A 225 -0.63 22.81 3.65
CA LYS A 225 -1.25 23.75 2.68
C LYS A 225 -2.59 23.22 2.15
N PHE A 226 -2.72 21.91 1.93
CA PHE A 226 -3.98 21.32 1.50
C PHE A 226 -5.07 21.51 2.55
N GLN A 227 -4.77 21.29 3.82
CA GLN A 227 -5.71 21.52 4.93
C GLN A 227 -6.12 23.00 5.04
N GLU A 228 -5.22 23.95 4.80
CA GLU A 228 -5.51 25.39 4.83
C GLU A 228 -6.50 25.84 3.74
N VAL A 229 -6.56 25.14 2.60
CA VAL A 229 -7.47 25.49 1.49
C VAL A 229 -8.76 24.66 1.46
N THR A 230 -8.85 23.60 2.26
CA THR A 230 -10.01 22.68 2.28
C THR A 230 -10.74 22.66 3.61
N GLY A 231 -10.14 23.16 4.70
CA GLY A 231 -10.74 23.33 6.04
C GLY A 231 -11.41 24.67 6.13
#